data_adfea74fbcf79c516aab2b8a65a8bc48
#
_entry.id   adfea74fbcf79c516aab2b8a65a8bc48
#
_cell.length_a   1.000
_cell.length_b   1.000
_cell.length_c   1.000
_cell.angle_alpha   90.00
_cell.angle_beta   90.00
_cell.angle_gamma   90.00
#
_symmetry.space_group_name_H-M   'P 1'
#
loop_
_entity.id
_entity.type
_entity.pdbx_description
1 polymer ?
#
loop_
_entity_poly.entity_id
_entity_poly.type
_entity_poly.pdbx_seq_one_letter_code
_entity_poly.pdbx_strand_id
1 'polypeptide(L)'
;MALSDGFSFLCSDAIFGRRTQHLSADMNRTRIGLAVLLIGAVAVGFSYVRKQSISDSHRQTRQIILYYTLSRVDNPIIIVGDSIVEASILPRELCGHAIVNAGLDGASTTSDLGTWLIDVLDGKPVAAIVVSLGTNDALGAARSRPQFEANYRALLAQLSKATARVIVLAIPAIDALRRMTSDMQTEAMGRINDYNSALPELSKESGATFAALPPMPTPHTIDGVHLSAAGYQVWNQAVLQGASALCGSK
;
A
#
# COMPACT_ATOMS: atom_id res chain seq x y z
N MET A 1 -54.86 -54.80 -68.81
CA MET A 1 -55.36 -55.44 -67.60
C MET A 1 -54.29 -55.32 -66.53
N ALA A 2 -54.66 -54.69 -65.40
CA ALA A 2 -53.97 -54.64 -64.09
C ALA A 2 -52.68 -53.82 -63.99
N LEU A 3 -52.67 -52.63 -63.36
CA LEU A 3 -52.63 -52.33 -61.93
C LEU A 3 -51.33 -52.78 -61.31
N SER A 4 -50.58 -52.11 -60.62
CA SER A 4 -50.70 -50.94 -59.76
C SER A 4 -49.44 -50.73 -58.95
N ASP A 5 -49.46 -49.70 -58.31
CA ASP A 5 -49.00 -49.30 -57.01
C ASP A 5 -47.51 -48.73 -56.89
N GLY A 6 -47.61 -47.45 -56.92
CA GLY A 6 -46.53 -46.64 -56.32
C GLY A 6 -46.72 -46.61 -54.80
N PHE A 7 -45.65 -46.77 -54.09
CA PHE A 7 -45.56 -46.40 -52.68
C PHE A 7 -44.42 -45.43 -52.47
N SER A 8 -44.80 -44.26 -52.10
CA SER A 8 -44.00 -43.14 -51.79
C SER A 8 -43.19 -43.37 -50.51
N PHE A 9 -41.87 -43.22 -50.56
CA PHE A 9 -41.01 -43.05 -49.39
C PHE A 9 -40.52 -41.59 -49.40
N LEU A 10 -41.34 -40.73 -48.83
CA LEU A 10 -40.94 -39.41 -48.44
C LEU A 10 -41.34 -39.20 -46.98
N CYS A 11 -40.47 -39.42 -46.05
CA CYS A 11 -40.44 -38.73 -44.76
C CYS A 11 -39.38 -39.36 -43.83
N SER A 12 -38.13 -39.00 -43.95
CA SER A 12 -37.18 -39.26 -42.87
C SER A 12 -36.00 -38.29 -42.78
N ASP A 13 -35.76 -37.43 -43.77
CA ASP A 13 -34.51 -36.64 -43.78
C ASP A 13 -34.61 -35.26 -43.08
N ALA A 14 -35.84 -34.80 -42.80
CA ALA A 14 -36.02 -33.45 -42.24
C ALA A 14 -35.79 -33.37 -40.70
N ILE A 15 -35.83 -34.50 -39.98
CA ILE A 15 -35.71 -34.51 -38.51
C ILE A 15 -34.24 -34.65 -38.07
N PHE A 16 -33.42 -35.32 -38.84
CA PHE A 16 -32.02 -35.57 -38.52
C PHE A 16 -31.13 -34.31 -38.76
N GLY A 17 -31.47 -33.53 -39.80
CA GLY A 17 -30.71 -32.32 -40.14
C GLY A 17 -30.85 -31.18 -39.15
N ARG A 18 -32.03 -31.04 -38.50
CA ARG A 18 -32.26 -29.99 -37.50
C ARG A 18 -31.55 -30.26 -36.16
N ARG A 19 -31.40 -31.51 -35.78
CA ARG A 19 -30.78 -31.90 -34.49
C ARG A 19 -29.26 -31.72 -34.52
N THR A 20 -28.63 -31.96 -35.66
CA THR A 20 -27.16 -31.75 -35.83
C THR A 20 -26.78 -30.27 -35.93
N GLN A 21 -27.63 -29.43 -36.53
CA GLN A 21 -27.40 -27.97 -36.58
C GLN A 21 -27.53 -27.30 -35.20
N HIS A 22 -28.46 -27.73 -34.35
CA HIS A 22 -28.57 -27.21 -32.98
C HIS A 22 -27.38 -27.62 -32.11
N LEU A 23 -26.92 -28.85 -32.21
CA LEU A 23 -25.75 -29.33 -31.46
C LEU A 23 -24.45 -28.61 -31.87
N SER A 24 -24.28 -28.30 -33.16
CA SER A 24 -23.11 -27.56 -33.63
C SER A 24 -23.12 -26.08 -33.23
N ALA A 25 -24.29 -25.44 -33.17
CA ALA A 25 -24.46 -24.07 -32.72
C ALA A 25 -24.19 -23.92 -31.22
N ASP A 26 -24.63 -24.88 -30.39
CA ASP A 26 -24.37 -24.87 -28.96
C ASP A 26 -22.89 -25.16 -28.63
N MET A 27 -22.25 -26.09 -29.35
CA MET A 27 -20.82 -26.34 -29.21
C MET A 27 -19.97 -25.12 -29.60
N ASN A 28 -20.39 -24.35 -30.60
CA ASN A 28 -19.68 -23.11 -31.00
C ASN A 28 -19.85 -22.02 -29.95
N ARG A 29 -21.03 -21.85 -29.38
CA ARG A 29 -21.30 -20.89 -28.29
C ARG A 29 -20.48 -21.22 -27.04
N THR A 30 -20.40 -22.50 -26.67
CA THR A 30 -19.60 -22.96 -25.54
C THR A 30 -18.09 -22.71 -25.78
N ARG A 31 -17.58 -22.97 -26.99
CA ARG A 31 -16.18 -22.71 -27.37
C ARG A 31 -15.85 -21.22 -27.36
N ILE A 32 -16.75 -20.35 -27.84
CA ILE A 32 -16.58 -18.91 -27.82
C ILE A 32 -16.60 -18.40 -26.37
N GLY A 33 -17.53 -18.90 -25.53
CA GLY A 33 -17.57 -18.54 -24.11
C GLY A 33 -16.30 -18.94 -23.37
N LEU A 34 -15.75 -20.12 -23.64
CA LEU A 34 -14.49 -20.59 -23.04
C LEU A 34 -13.29 -19.74 -23.48
N ALA A 35 -13.24 -19.36 -24.76
CA ALA A 35 -12.19 -18.51 -25.30
C ALA A 35 -12.21 -17.11 -24.69
N VAL A 36 -13.40 -16.52 -24.52
CA VAL A 36 -13.55 -15.20 -23.86
C VAL A 36 -13.12 -15.25 -22.40
N LEU A 37 -13.47 -16.32 -21.67
CA LEU A 37 -13.02 -16.51 -20.28
C LEU A 37 -11.50 -16.68 -20.18
N LEU A 38 -10.90 -17.43 -21.09
CA LEU A 38 -9.44 -17.61 -21.16
C LEU A 38 -8.72 -16.30 -21.46
N ILE A 39 -9.19 -15.52 -22.42
CA ILE A 39 -8.63 -14.20 -22.75
C ILE A 39 -8.77 -13.25 -21.56
N GLY A 40 -9.91 -13.25 -20.90
CA GLY A 40 -10.14 -12.47 -19.68
C GLY A 40 -9.17 -12.85 -18.56
N ALA A 41 -8.98 -14.15 -18.30
CA ALA A 41 -8.05 -14.64 -17.28
C ALA A 41 -6.59 -14.28 -17.60
N VAL A 42 -6.19 -14.39 -18.88
CA VAL A 42 -4.85 -14.01 -19.33
C VAL A 42 -4.63 -12.50 -19.20
N ALA A 43 -5.62 -11.68 -19.56
CA ALA A 43 -5.53 -10.22 -19.41
C ALA A 43 -5.43 -9.78 -17.95
N VAL A 44 -6.20 -10.40 -17.05
CA VAL A 44 -6.13 -10.15 -15.61
C VAL A 44 -4.77 -10.60 -15.05
N GLY A 45 -4.32 -11.80 -15.42
CA GLY A 45 -3.01 -12.33 -15.00
C GLY A 45 -1.87 -11.44 -15.48
N PHE A 46 -1.89 -11.00 -16.74
CA PHE A 46 -0.89 -10.09 -17.28
C PHE A 46 -0.88 -8.72 -16.58
N SER A 47 -2.07 -8.17 -16.29
CA SER A 47 -2.19 -6.91 -15.56
C SER A 47 -1.67 -7.03 -14.12
N TYR A 48 -1.92 -8.15 -13.47
CA TYR A 48 -1.41 -8.45 -12.13
C TYR A 48 0.12 -8.56 -12.12
N VAL A 49 0.70 -9.37 -13.01
CA VAL A 49 2.16 -9.55 -13.13
C VAL A 49 2.84 -8.21 -13.46
N ARG A 50 2.26 -7.42 -14.37
CA ARG A 50 2.79 -6.10 -14.71
C ARG A 50 2.78 -5.14 -13.52
N LYS A 51 1.69 -5.12 -12.74
CA LYS A 51 1.58 -4.28 -11.53
C LYS A 51 2.63 -4.67 -10.49
N GLN A 52 2.83 -5.96 -10.27
CA GLN A 52 3.84 -6.47 -9.34
C GLN A 52 5.26 -6.11 -9.79
N SER A 53 5.59 -6.31 -11.07
CA SER A 53 6.89 -5.96 -11.63
C SER A 53 7.22 -4.46 -11.51
N ILE A 54 6.23 -3.57 -11.68
CA ILE A 54 6.43 -2.12 -11.49
C ILE A 54 6.67 -1.79 -10.02
N SER A 55 5.92 -2.40 -9.10
CA SER A 55 6.10 -2.23 -7.65
C SER A 55 7.48 -2.68 -7.19
N ASP A 56 7.93 -3.84 -7.66
CA ASP A 56 9.26 -4.36 -7.33
C ASP A 56 10.38 -3.48 -7.87
N SER A 57 10.21 -2.97 -9.10
CA SER A 57 11.16 -2.03 -9.72
C SER A 57 11.23 -0.70 -8.97
N HIS A 58 10.09 -0.17 -8.51
CA HIS A 58 10.04 1.05 -7.70
C HIS A 58 10.79 0.85 -6.38
N ARG A 59 10.51 -0.22 -5.65
CA ARG A 59 11.18 -0.58 -4.40
C ARG A 59 12.71 -0.71 -4.60
N GLN A 60 13.16 -1.38 -5.66
CA GLN A 60 14.58 -1.51 -5.99
C GLN A 60 15.22 -0.14 -6.27
N THR A 61 14.55 0.71 -7.02
CA THR A 61 15.02 2.06 -7.31
C THR A 61 15.16 2.88 -6.03
N ARG A 62 14.18 2.84 -5.15
CA ARG A 62 14.24 3.50 -3.84
C ARG A 62 15.38 2.97 -2.99
N GLN A 63 15.59 1.66 -2.99
CA GLN A 63 16.69 1.02 -2.28
C GLN A 63 18.07 1.53 -2.75
N ILE A 64 18.25 1.60 -4.06
CA ILE A 64 19.50 2.12 -4.66
C ILE A 64 19.71 3.60 -4.30
N ILE A 65 18.68 4.44 -4.43
CA ILE A 65 18.75 5.86 -4.07
C ILE A 65 19.12 6.02 -2.60
N LEU A 66 18.48 5.24 -1.72
CA LEU A 66 18.72 5.30 -0.29
C LEU A 66 20.13 4.85 0.05
N TYR A 67 20.62 3.77 -0.55
CA TYR A 67 22.00 3.29 -0.38
C TYR A 67 23.03 4.38 -0.75
N TYR A 68 22.88 5.02 -1.92
CA TYR A 68 23.78 6.11 -2.32
C TYR A 68 23.65 7.35 -1.44
N THR A 69 22.46 7.66 -0.95
CA THR A 69 22.27 8.77 -0.02
C THR A 69 22.98 8.51 1.30
N LEU A 70 22.77 7.33 1.87
CA LEU A 70 23.38 6.91 3.13
C LEU A 70 24.90 6.76 3.04
N SER A 71 25.46 6.49 1.85
CA SER A 71 26.91 6.44 1.67
C SER A 71 27.61 7.80 1.82
N ARG A 72 26.85 8.90 1.82
CA ARG A 72 27.37 10.29 1.82
C ARG A 72 27.08 11.04 3.12
N VAL A 73 26.40 10.41 4.07
CA VAL A 73 26.00 11.04 5.33
C VAL A 73 26.38 10.15 6.51
N ASP A 74 26.74 10.78 7.61
CA ASP A 74 27.07 10.10 8.85
C ASP A 74 25.96 10.29 9.88
N ASN A 75 25.59 9.23 10.59
CA ASN A 75 24.64 9.24 11.67
C ASN A 75 23.35 10.05 11.38
N PRO A 76 22.62 9.75 10.28
CA PRO A 76 21.45 10.53 9.85
C PRO A 76 20.22 10.31 10.74
N ILE A 77 19.25 11.22 10.62
CA ILE A 77 17.86 10.98 11.00
C ILE A 77 17.15 10.39 9.79
N ILE A 78 16.54 9.22 9.94
CA ILE A 78 15.81 8.55 8.86
C ILE A 78 14.32 8.71 9.07
N ILE A 79 13.59 9.12 8.03
CA ILE A 79 12.13 9.16 8.04
C ILE A 79 11.64 8.01 7.18
N VAL A 80 11.02 6.99 7.79
CA VAL A 80 10.50 5.79 7.11
C VAL A 80 8.99 5.76 7.12
N GLY A 81 8.38 5.32 6.01
CA GLY A 81 6.92 5.22 5.90
C GLY A 81 6.45 4.96 4.48
N ASP A 82 5.23 5.41 4.20
CA ASP A 82 4.53 5.20 2.93
C ASP A 82 4.71 6.36 1.92
N SER A 83 3.76 6.52 1.00
CA SER A 83 3.76 7.59 -0.01
C SER A 83 3.75 9.00 0.59
N ILE A 84 3.19 9.18 1.79
CA ILE A 84 3.20 10.47 2.48
C ILE A 84 4.64 10.84 2.84
N VAL A 85 5.42 9.89 3.35
CA VAL A 85 6.85 10.10 3.60
C VAL A 85 7.59 10.30 2.29
N GLU A 86 7.36 9.43 1.30
CA GLU A 86 8.09 9.48 0.03
C GLU A 86 7.95 10.83 -0.67
N ALA A 87 6.74 11.40 -0.70
CA ALA A 87 6.45 12.68 -1.33
C ALA A 87 6.81 13.89 -0.47
N SER A 88 7.27 13.70 0.78
CA SER A 88 7.58 14.80 1.69
C SER A 88 8.84 15.56 1.27
N ILE A 89 8.81 16.88 1.47
CA ILE A 89 9.95 17.78 1.32
C ILE A 89 10.35 18.25 2.72
N LEU A 90 11.42 17.70 3.24
CA LEU A 90 11.95 17.99 4.57
C LEU A 90 13.23 18.85 4.48
N PRO A 91 13.60 19.56 5.54
CA PRO A 91 14.92 20.18 5.63
C PRO A 91 16.04 19.17 5.38
N ARG A 92 17.20 19.64 4.94
CA ARG A 92 18.35 18.76 4.68
C ARG A 92 18.97 18.21 5.97
N GLU A 93 18.82 18.94 7.07
CA GLU A 93 19.40 18.57 8.37
C GLU A 93 18.56 19.07 9.53
N LEU A 94 18.72 18.42 10.68
CA LEU A 94 18.22 18.84 11.98
C LEU A 94 19.30 18.56 13.04
N CYS A 95 19.67 19.57 13.82
CA CYS A 95 20.62 19.44 14.93
C CYS A 95 22.00 18.85 14.52
N GLY A 96 22.45 19.13 13.29
CA GLY A 96 23.71 18.62 12.75
C GLY A 96 23.63 17.20 12.17
N HIS A 97 22.43 16.59 12.11
CA HIS A 97 22.19 15.31 11.48
C HIS A 97 21.47 15.50 10.14
N ALA A 98 21.96 14.89 9.08
CA ALA A 98 21.28 14.87 7.80
C ALA A 98 19.91 14.16 7.93
N ILE A 99 18.87 14.69 7.31
CA ILE A 99 17.55 14.03 7.22
C ILE A 99 17.50 13.22 5.92
N VAL A 100 17.21 11.93 6.03
CA VAL A 100 17.11 10.99 4.90
C VAL A 100 15.68 10.46 4.78
N ASN A 101 15.07 10.70 3.62
CA ASN A 101 13.74 10.21 3.28
C ASN A 101 13.80 8.75 2.80
N ALA A 102 13.32 7.83 3.62
CA ALA A 102 13.17 6.40 3.35
C ALA A 102 11.69 6.00 3.14
N GLY A 103 10.88 6.88 2.57
CA GLY A 103 9.50 6.57 2.19
C GLY A 103 9.44 5.58 1.03
N LEU A 104 8.41 4.74 1.01
CA LEU A 104 8.13 3.76 -0.03
C LEU A 104 6.63 3.75 -0.33
N ASP A 105 6.26 4.21 -1.52
CA ASP A 105 4.86 4.29 -1.95
C ASP A 105 4.13 2.94 -1.77
N GLY A 106 2.90 3.01 -1.28
CA GLY A 106 2.07 1.84 -1.01
C GLY A 106 2.47 1.01 0.20
N ALA A 107 3.52 1.39 0.95
CA ALA A 107 3.94 0.64 2.12
C ALA A 107 2.88 0.61 3.22
N SER A 108 2.80 -0.52 3.91
CA SER A 108 1.94 -0.79 5.06
C SER A 108 2.74 -1.51 6.15
N THR A 109 2.12 -1.79 7.27
CA THR A 109 2.77 -2.52 8.37
C THR A 109 3.23 -3.93 8.00
N THR A 110 2.74 -4.49 6.88
CA THR A 110 3.16 -5.80 6.36
C THR A 110 4.19 -5.73 5.25
N SER A 111 4.71 -4.55 4.92
CA SER A 111 5.64 -4.34 3.80
C SER A 111 7.11 -4.61 4.15
N ASP A 112 7.40 -5.29 5.25
CA ASP A 112 8.75 -5.62 5.75
C ASP A 112 9.75 -4.43 5.73
N LEU A 113 9.22 -3.18 5.86
CA LEU A 113 10.02 -1.96 5.84
C LEU A 113 11.18 -1.96 6.83
N GLY A 114 10.99 -2.60 7.98
CA GLY A 114 12.03 -2.72 9.00
C GLY A 114 13.22 -3.50 8.48
N THR A 115 13.00 -4.69 7.91
CA THR A 115 14.07 -5.51 7.33
C THR A 115 14.73 -4.79 6.16
N TRP A 116 13.92 -4.23 5.25
CA TRP A 116 14.41 -3.48 4.11
C TRP A 116 15.35 -2.31 4.51
N LEU A 117 14.97 -1.55 5.55
CA LEU A 117 15.79 -0.45 6.02
C LEU A 117 17.09 -0.95 6.67
N ILE A 118 17.03 -1.99 7.50
CA ILE A 118 18.20 -2.59 8.15
C ILE A 118 19.21 -3.09 7.11
N ASP A 119 18.73 -3.75 6.06
CA ASP A 119 19.58 -4.25 4.96
C ASP A 119 20.29 -3.09 4.22
N VAL A 120 19.57 -1.99 3.98
CA VAL A 120 20.16 -0.81 3.32
C VAL A 120 21.15 -0.06 4.22
N LEU A 121 20.91 -0.06 5.53
CA LEU A 121 21.81 0.55 6.50
C LEU A 121 23.14 -0.18 6.60
N ASP A 122 23.16 -1.49 6.41
CA ASP A 122 24.38 -2.32 6.45
C ASP A 122 25.26 -2.02 7.68
N GLY A 123 24.65 -1.94 8.85
CA GLY A 123 25.32 -1.67 10.12
C GLY A 123 25.72 -0.20 10.36
N LYS A 124 25.37 0.73 9.46
CA LYS A 124 25.62 2.16 9.68
C LYS A 124 24.84 2.70 10.86
N PRO A 125 25.47 3.50 11.74
CA PRO A 125 24.76 4.14 12.82
C PRO A 125 23.78 5.19 12.32
N VAL A 126 22.64 5.32 13.00
CA VAL A 126 21.62 6.34 12.74
C VAL A 126 21.26 7.07 14.03
N ALA A 127 21.11 8.39 13.95
CA ALA A 127 20.80 9.22 15.10
C ALA A 127 19.40 8.96 15.64
N ALA A 128 18.43 8.80 14.73
CA ALA A 128 17.05 8.44 15.04
C ALA A 128 16.33 7.90 13.81
N ILE A 129 15.23 7.21 14.04
CA ILE A 129 14.28 6.79 13.01
C ILE A 129 12.90 7.35 13.37
N VAL A 130 12.28 8.11 12.46
CA VAL A 130 10.90 8.57 12.56
C VAL A 130 10.03 7.68 11.66
N VAL A 131 8.98 7.10 12.21
CA VAL A 131 8.05 6.21 11.51
C VAL A 131 6.72 6.92 11.29
N SER A 132 6.28 7.02 10.04
CA SER A 132 4.94 7.50 9.66
C SER A 132 4.30 6.47 8.74
N LEU A 133 3.45 5.61 9.30
CA LEU A 133 2.90 4.45 8.60
C LEU A 133 1.55 4.04 9.19
N GLY A 134 0.63 3.56 8.34
CA GLY A 134 -0.66 3.01 8.74
C GLY A 134 -1.83 3.44 7.87
N THR A 135 -1.66 4.45 7.03
CA THR A 135 -2.71 4.93 6.10
C THR A 135 -3.14 3.80 5.15
N ASN A 136 -2.20 3.07 4.55
CA ASN A 136 -2.51 1.95 3.66
C ASN A 136 -3.13 0.75 4.39
N ASP A 137 -2.82 0.55 5.67
CA ASP A 137 -3.48 -0.46 6.50
C ASP A 137 -4.96 -0.14 6.72
N ALA A 138 -5.28 1.14 6.92
CA ALA A 138 -6.66 1.59 7.12
C ALA A 138 -7.47 1.59 5.82
N LEU A 139 -6.88 1.96 4.69
CA LEU A 139 -7.55 2.13 3.40
C LEU A 139 -7.61 0.83 2.60
N GLY A 140 -6.46 0.32 2.20
CA GLY A 140 -6.35 -0.76 1.22
C GLY A 140 -6.55 -2.14 1.83
N ALA A 141 -5.93 -2.40 2.96
CA ALA A 141 -5.97 -3.70 3.61
C ALA A 141 -7.11 -3.85 4.62
N ALA A 142 -7.71 -2.73 5.07
CA ALA A 142 -8.79 -2.69 6.06
C ALA A 142 -8.52 -3.62 7.26
N ARG A 143 -7.28 -3.56 7.80
CA ARG A 143 -6.84 -4.49 8.86
C ARG A 143 -7.62 -4.26 10.15
N SER A 144 -7.84 -5.32 10.89
CA SER A 144 -8.34 -5.19 12.26
C SER A 144 -7.26 -4.55 13.15
N ARG A 145 -7.70 -3.88 14.23
CA ARG A 145 -6.78 -3.29 15.20
C ARG A 145 -5.75 -4.29 15.75
N PRO A 146 -6.10 -5.52 16.18
CA PRO A 146 -5.11 -6.49 16.66
C PRO A 146 -4.07 -6.86 15.59
N GLN A 147 -4.45 -6.98 14.32
CA GLN A 147 -3.52 -7.25 13.23
C GLN A 147 -2.56 -6.09 13.02
N PHE A 148 -3.07 -4.85 13.01
CA PHE A 148 -2.26 -3.65 12.92
C PHE A 148 -1.25 -3.58 14.07
N GLU A 149 -1.69 -3.76 15.31
CA GLU A 149 -0.83 -3.72 16.49
C GLU A 149 0.27 -4.78 16.45
N ALA A 150 -0.05 -6.03 16.07
CA ALA A 150 0.93 -7.11 15.98
C ALA A 150 2.01 -6.78 14.91
N ASN A 151 1.59 -6.28 13.75
CA ASN A 151 2.50 -5.89 12.67
C ASN A 151 3.37 -4.68 13.08
N TYR A 152 2.77 -3.69 13.76
CA TYR A 152 3.49 -2.50 14.20
C TYR A 152 4.54 -2.84 15.25
N ARG A 153 4.25 -3.72 16.21
CA ARG A 153 5.24 -4.25 17.18
C ARG A 153 6.42 -4.93 16.46
N ALA A 154 6.14 -5.75 15.45
CA ALA A 154 7.18 -6.41 14.67
C ALA A 154 8.06 -5.39 13.92
N LEU A 155 7.46 -4.35 13.34
CA LEU A 155 8.18 -3.25 12.69
C LEU A 155 9.09 -2.52 13.68
N LEU A 156 8.56 -2.09 14.83
CA LEU A 156 9.34 -1.38 15.85
C LEU A 156 10.50 -2.24 16.37
N ALA A 157 10.27 -3.53 16.60
CA ALA A 157 11.31 -4.47 17.01
C ALA A 157 12.44 -4.61 15.97
N GLN A 158 12.15 -4.48 14.66
CA GLN A 158 13.18 -4.43 13.64
C GLN A 158 13.95 -3.10 13.68
N LEU A 159 13.25 -1.96 13.71
CA LEU A 159 13.85 -0.64 13.69
C LEU A 159 14.72 -0.35 14.92
N SER A 160 14.35 -0.89 16.07
CA SER A 160 15.12 -0.77 17.33
C SER A 160 16.50 -1.45 17.26
N LYS A 161 16.76 -2.30 16.25
CA LYS A 161 18.08 -2.87 16.03
C LYS A 161 19.08 -1.85 15.48
N ALA A 162 18.59 -0.82 14.77
CA ALA A 162 19.44 0.24 14.20
C ALA A 162 19.71 1.39 15.18
N THR A 163 18.75 1.70 16.04
CA THR A 163 18.88 2.81 17.00
C THR A 163 17.89 2.64 18.17
N ALA A 164 18.30 3.10 19.35
CA ALA A 164 17.40 3.21 20.50
C ALA A 164 16.42 4.39 20.40
N ARG A 165 16.57 5.29 19.41
CA ARG A 165 15.75 6.50 19.24
C ARG A 165 14.79 6.33 18.07
N VAL A 166 13.69 5.63 18.33
CA VAL A 166 12.57 5.49 17.39
C VAL A 166 11.45 6.42 17.80
N ILE A 167 10.94 7.21 16.86
CA ILE A 167 9.84 8.13 17.03
C ILE A 167 8.68 7.63 16.14
N VAL A 168 7.52 7.44 16.71
CA VAL A 168 6.30 7.02 16.00
C VAL A 168 5.40 8.22 15.84
N LEU A 169 5.12 8.61 14.60
CA LEU A 169 4.21 9.70 14.28
C LEU A 169 2.78 9.18 14.20
N ALA A 170 1.82 9.96 14.67
CA ALA A 170 0.41 9.67 14.44
C ALA A 170 0.08 9.62 12.94
N ILE A 171 -0.88 8.78 12.57
CA ILE A 171 -1.37 8.64 11.20
C ILE A 171 -2.23 9.85 10.86
N PRO A 172 -1.97 10.55 9.73
CA PRO A 172 -2.80 11.65 9.29
C PRO A 172 -4.25 11.22 9.05
N ALA A 173 -5.18 12.11 9.35
CA ALA A 173 -6.57 11.95 8.93
C ALA A 173 -6.67 12.00 7.39
N ILE A 174 -7.73 11.44 6.85
CA ILE A 174 -8.07 11.54 5.43
C ILE A 174 -9.20 12.55 5.22
N ASP A 175 -9.20 13.23 4.07
CA ASP A 175 -10.34 14.05 3.62
C ASP A 175 -11.31 13.18 2.78
N ALA A 176 -12.36 13.82 2.25
CA ALA A 176 -13.32 13.14 1.39
C ALA A 176 -12.66 12.62 0.10
N LEU A 177 -12.70 11.32 -0.11
CA LEU A 177 -12.20 10.66 -1.30
C LEU A 177 -13.29 10.54 -2.37
N ARG A 178 -13.07 11.10 -3.55
CA ARG A 178 -14.05 11.05 -4.66
C ARG A 178 -14.43 9.62 -5.11
N ARG A 179 -13.60 8.62 -4.79
CA ARG A 179 -13.78 7.21 -5.20
C ARG A 179 -14.31 6.33 -4.08
N MET A 180 -14.60 6.87 -2.91
CA MET A 180 -15.17 6.14 -1.78
C MET A 180 -16.58 6.62 -1.50
N THR A 181 -17.45 5.70 -1.09
CA THR A 181 -18.73 6.05 -0.51
C THR A 181 -18.54 6.67 0.88
N SER A 182 -19.54 7.39 1.38
CA SER A 182 -19.53 7.95 2.74
C SER A 182 -19.24 6.89 3.81
N ASP A 183 -19.82 5.70 3.65
CA ASP A 183 -19.65 4.60 4.60
C ASP A 183 -18.22 4.07 4.60
N MET A 184 -17.65 3.82 3.42
CA MET A 184 -16.25 3.39 3.29
C MET A 184 -15.27 4.42 3.89
N GLN A 185 -15.56 5.70 3.71
CA GLN A 185 -14.75 6.77 4.29
C GLN A 185 -14.87 6.79 5.81
N THR A 186 -16.09 6.67 6.34
CA THR A 186 -16.35 6.61 7.78
C THR A 186 -15.63 5.42 8.41
N GLU A 187 -15.68 4.25 7.78
CA GLU A 187 -14.96 3.07 8.25
C GLU A 187 -13.43 3.26 8.23
N ALA A 188 -12.89 3.84 7.15
CA ALA A 188 -11.46 4.10 7.06
C ALA A 188 -10.99 5.10 8.12
N MET A 189 -11.75 6.18 8.35
CA MET A 189 -11.49 7.12 9.45
C MET A 189 -11.61 6.47 10.82
N GLY A 190 -12.60 5.59 11.03
CA GLY A 190 -12.73 4.79 12.23
C GLY A 190 -11.46 3.97 12.51
N ARG A 191 -10.95 3.26 11.49
CA ARG A 191 -9.69 2.51 11.60
C ARG A 191 -8.48 3.40 11.91
N ILE A 192 -8.34 4.56 11.25
CA ILE A 192 -7.26 5.51 11.55
C ILE A 192 -7.31 5.96 13.01
N ASN A 193 -8.50 6.29 13.52
CA ASN A 193 -8.68 6.68 14.91
C ASN A 193 -8.34 5.53 15.89
N ASP A 194 -8.77 4.31 15.57
CA ASP A 194 -8.45 3.12 16.36
C ASP A 194 -6.95 2.85 16.40
N TYR A 195 -6.26 2.97 15.26
CA TYR A 195 -4.81 2.80 15.20
C TYR A 195 -4.09 3.90 15.98
N ASN A 196 -4.47 5.17 15.77
CA ASN A 196 -3.89 6.28 16.50
C ASN A 196 -4.09 6.16 18.01
N SER A 197 -5.19 5.57 18.49
CA SER A 197 -5.41 5.31 19.90
C SER A 197 -4.49 4.21 20.48
N ALA A 198 -3.97 3.32 19.62
CA ALA A 198 -3.05 2.26 20.03
C ALA A 198 -1.58 2.70 19.98
N LEU A 199 -1.20 3.61 19.09
CA LEU A 199 0.19 3.99 18.85
C LEU A 199 0.96 4.47 20.10
N PRO A 200 0.36 5.26 21.04
CA PRO A 200 1.07 5.67 22.25
C PRO A 200 1.55 4.48 23.12
N GLU A 201 0.70 3.49 23.33
CA GLU A 201 1.06 2.32 24.14
C GLU A 201 2.05 1.41 23.38
N LEU A 202 1.84 1.17 22.08
CA LEU A 202 2.79 0.44 21.23
C LEU A 202 4.18 1.07 21.24
N SER A 203 4.25 2.39 21.21
CA SER A 203 5.51 3.14 21.28
C SER A 203 6.18 2.91 22.63
N LYS A 204 5.44 3.06 23.72
CA LYS A 204 5.94 2.86 25.08
C LYS A 204 6.43 1.43 25.31
N GLU A 205 5.66 0.42 24.90
CA GLU A 205 6.04 -1.00 24.98
C GLU A 205 7.37 -1.28 24.27
N SER A 206 7.64 -0.58 23.18
CA SER A 206 8.83 -0.75 22.34
C SER A 206 10.00 0.16 22.70
N GLY A 207 9.85 1.00 23.73
CA GLY A 207 10.83 2.02 24.09
C GLY A 207 10.95 3.18 23.09
N ALA A 208 9.97 3.31 22.18
CA ALA A 208 9.88 4.41 21.23
C ALA A 208 9.14 5.61 21.82
N THR A 209 9.31 6.79 21.20
CA THR A 209 8.58 8.01 21.54
C THR A 209 7.41 8.19 20.59
N PHE A 210 6.21 8.42 21.13
CA PHE A 210 5.05 8.81 20.31
C PHE A 210 5.03 10.32 20.08
N ALA A 211 4.81 10.73 18.83
CA ALA A 211 4.61 12.11 18.42
C ALA A 211 3.22 12.29 17.81
N ALA A 212 2.36 13.03 18.49
CA ALA A 212 1.03 13.37 18.00
C ALA A 212 1.12 14.36 16.82
N LEU A 213 0.13 14.30 15.92
CA LEU A 213 -0.07 15.33 14.91
C LEU A 213 -0.94 16.45 15.50
N PRO A 214 -0.54 17.71 15.33
CA PRO A 214 -1.43 18.84 15.58
C PRO A 214 -2.68 18.78 14.69
N PRO A 215 -3.77 19.49 15.03
CA PRO A 215 -4.93 19.60 14.16
C PRO A 215 -4.55 20.08 12.77
N MET A 216 -4.99 19.36 11.74
CA MET A 216 -4.75 19.71 10.35
C MET A 216 -5.83 20.67 9.83
N PRO A 217 -5.50 21.58 8.91
CA PRO A 217 -6.50 22.40 8.22
C PRO A 217 -7.44 21.52 7.40
N THR A 218 -8.61 22.03 7.03
CA THR A 218 -9.56 21.34 6.17
C THR A 218 -9.83 22.16 4.91
N PRO A 219 -9.56 21.65 3.68
CA PRO A 219 -8.94 20.35 3.39
C PRO A 219 -7.42 20.39 3.61
N HIS A 220 -6.84 19.25 3.97
CA HIS A 220 -5.39 19.09 4.15
C HIS A 220 -4.76 18.10 3.16
N THR A 221 -5.54 17.54 2.24
CA THR A 221 -5.09 16.61 1.22
C THR A 221 -5.38 17.12 -0.20
N ILE A 222 -4.72 16.54 -1.21
CA ILE A 222 -4.94 16.87 -2.63
C ILE A 222 -5.94 15.92 -3.31
N ASP A 223 -6.06 14.70 -2.81
CA ASP A 223 -6.89 13.63 -3.39
C ASP A 223 -7.72 12.87 -2.33
N GLY A 224 -7.68 13.35 -1.09
CA GLY A 224 -8.33 12.74 0.06
C GLY A 224 -7.38 11.94 0.96
N VAL A 225 -6.16 11.59 0.48
CA VAL A 225 -5.14 10.82 1.21
C VAL A 225 -3.81 11.56 1.29
N HIS A 226 -3.26 11.93 0.12
CA HIS A 226 -1.95 12.56 0.03
C HIS A 226 -2.02 14.02 0.46
N LEU A 227 -1.10 14.42 1.32
CA LEU A 227 -1.14 15.75 1.95
C LEU A 227 -0.96 16.86 0.92
N SER A 228 -1.71 17.94 1.08
CA SER A 228 -1.50 19.20 0.40
C SER A 228 -0.30 19.95 1.02
N ALA A 229 0.10 21.07 0.44
CA ALA A 229 1.14 21.93 1.03
C ALA A 229 0.82 22.32 2.48
N ALA A 230 -0.44 22.63 2.78
CA ALA A 230 -0.90 22.97 4.14
C ALA A 230 -0.86 21.76 5.08
N GLY A 231 -1.24 20.55 4.59
CA GLY A 231 -1.13 19.31 5.34
C GLY A 231 0.33 18.96 5.65
N TYR A 232 1.22 19.06 4.64
CA TYR A 232 2.66 18.86 4.87
C TYR A 232 3.30 19.86 5.82
N GLN A 233 2.82 21.11 5.87
CA GLN A 233 3.34 22.07 6.84
C GLN A 233 3.14 21.57 8.28
N VAL A 234 1.97 21.06 8.61
CA VAL A 234 1.67 20.49 9.94
C VAL A 234 2.44 19.19 10.17
N TRP A 235 2.45 18.30 9.18
CA TRP A 235 3.14 17.01 9.28
C TRP A 235 4.65 17.18 9.43
N ASN A 236 5.29 18.04 8.62
CA ASN A 236 6.73 18.34 8.73
C ASN A 236 7.06 18.91 10.11
N GLN A 237 6.23 19.82 10.64
CA GLN A 237 6.42 20.36 11.98
C GLN A 237 6.43 19.26 13.05
N ALA A 238 5.48 18.31 12.98
CA ALA A 238 5.42 17.20 13.91
C ALA A 238 6.62 16.26 13.80
N VAL A 239 7.09 15.95 12.58
CA VAL A 239 8.32 15.18 12.34
C VAL A 239 9.53 15.85 12.99
N LEU A 240 9.73 17.15 12.73
CA LEU A 240 10.87 17.89 13.24
C LEU A 240 10.80 18.07 14.77
N GLN A 241 9.61 18.30 15.31
CA GLN A 241 9.39 18.40 16.75
C GLN A 241 9.64 17.08 17.45
N GLY A 242 9.14 15.95 16.88
CA GLY A 242 9.42 14.61 17.41
C GLY A 242 10.91 14.28 17.46
N ALA A 243 11.66 14.69 16.44
CA ALA A 243 13.11 14.50 16.38
C ALA A 243 13.93 15.54 17.17
N SER A 244 13.33 16.62 17.66
CA SER A 244 14.04 17.74 18.32
C SER A 244 14.73 17.37 19.64
N ALA A 245 14.36 16.24 20.26
CA ALA A 245 15.05 15.72 21.44
C ALA A 245 16.56 15.43 21.16
N LEU A 246 16.93 15.27 19.88
CA LEU A 246 18.34 15.14 19.46
C LEU A 246 19.13 16.45 19.65
N CYS A 247 18.46 17.61 19.67
CA CYS A 247 19.10 18.91 19.76
C CYS A 247 19.65 19.24 21.16
N GLY A 248 19.18 18.53 22.18
CA GLY A 248 19.61 18.74 23.58
C GLY A 248 20.68 17.78 24.10
N SER A 249 21.15 16.84 23.30
CA SER A 249 22.09 15.78 23.70
C SER A 249 23.53 16.11 23.29
N LYS A 250 24.02 17.30 23.64
CA LYS A 250 25.47 17.64 23.57
C LYS A 250 26.16 17.43 24.90
#